data_7067e29f06354a767f14acf3fb92bdfc
#
_entry.id   7067e29f06354a767f14acf3fb92bdfc
#
_cell.length_a   1.000
_cell.length_b   1.000
_cell.length_c   1.000
_cell.angle_alpha   90.00
_cell.angle_beta   90.00
_cell.angle_gamma   90.00
#
_symmetry.space_group_name_H-M   'P 1'
#
loop_
_entity.id
_entity.type
_entity.pdbx_description
1 polymer ?
#
loop_
_entity_poly.entity_id
_entity_poly.type
_entity_poly.pdbx_seq_one_letter_code
_entity_poly.pdbx_strand_id
1 'polypeptide(L)'
;MTREEIYQQCVEKIAKTNALMVELATGTGKTKISLDLVNYLINSKWYEDRKELNILILVAKRVHKQTWQAEIDKWGGIHHPTAKINVRMECYESMHKCADKLYDVAIFDEVHHVGSESRLETLKALRCGYIIGLSATIPRKLKQYFKYNYHAETVTCDIVEAIENEILPEPQILLFPLMLDNRNPTEWLEINAKEKGPIVRGTYKDLWKYKKSKQHAMLACTQRQKAIEYDKLIEWFKKQYMLRHSEPMKQSWLFQAGKRLEYLADCKLGIVTDILYKLANERTITFCKTIEQAESVGKYCIHSQNAKADEMYNSFNQKKINHITAVNILNENANLVDCKYAIFCNYSSSEVCMPQRIGRSLRHKSPIIIFPYYQGTREEEILKKAIEGFNKDSIKVIHSIQEI
;
A
#
# COMPACT_ATOMS: atom_id res chain seq x y z
N MET A 1 10.54 -20.95 -3.94
CA MET A 1 9.65 -21.78 -3.06
C MET A 1 8.26 -21.88 -3.68
N THR A 2 7.68 -23.07 -3.74
CA THR A 2 6.27 -23.27 -4.11
C THR A 2 5.34 -22.85 -2.96
N ARG A 3 4.03 -22.74 -3.24
CA ARG A 3 3.03 -22.47 -2.16
C ARG A 3 3.03 -23.56 -1.10
N GLU A 4 3.24 -24.81 -1.49
CA GLU A 4 3.32 -25.94 -0.57
C GLU A 4 4.56 -25.85 0.33
N GLU A 5 5.71 -25.52 -0.22
CA GLU A 5 6.94 -25.32 0.56
C GLU A 5 6.82 -24.16 1.55
N ILE A 6 6.14 -23.06 1.16
CA ILE A 6 5.83 -21.95 2.06
C ILE A 6 4.95 -22.45 3.22
N TYR A 7 3.91 -23.23 2.93
CA TYR A 7 3.02 -23.78 3.94
C TYR A 7 3.79 -24.71 4.90
N GLN A 8 4.62 -25.61 4.38
CA GLN A 8 5.44 -26.52 5.19
C GLN A 8 6.39 -25.77 6.12
N GLN A 9 7.05 -24.71 5.63
CA GLN A 9 7.86 -23.84 6.48
C GLN A 9 7.04 -23.16 7.58
N CYS A 10 5.82 -22.74 7.28
CA CYS A 10 4.92 -22.16 8.27
C CYS A 10 4.58 -23.20 9.36
N VAL A 11 4.26 -24.43 8.98
CA VAL A 11 3.98 -25.54 9.90
C VAL A 11 5.18 -25.84 10.79
N GLU A 12 6.36 -25.99 10.20
CA GLU A 12 7.60 -26.27 10.96
C GLU A 12 7.94 -25.18 11.98
N LYS A 13 7.74 -23.92 11.62
CA LYS A 13 8.05 -22.79 12.49
C LYS A 13 7.01 -22.59 13.58
N ILE A 14 5.71 -22.68 13.26
CA ILE A 14 4.66 -22.52 14.26
C ILE A 14 4.60 -23.68 15.26
N ALA A 15 5.06 -24.86 14.86
CA ALA A 15 5.19 -26.01 15.77
C ALA A 15 6.26 -25.79 16.87
N LYS A 16 7.22 -24.90 16.63
CA LYS A 16 8.31 -24.56 17.58
C LYS A 16 7.99 -23.37 18.46
N THR A 17 7.05 -22.54 18.03
CA THR A 17 6.70 -21.28 18.69
C THR A 17 5.19 -21.09 18.70
N ASN A 18 4.69 -20.21 19.58
CA ASN A 18 3.26 -19.88 19.61
C ASN A 18 2.91 -18.66 18.73
N ALA A 19 3.87 -18.12 17.98
CA ALA A 19 3.64 -16.97 17.14
C ALA A 19 4.40 -17.06 15.81
N LEU A 20 3.72 -16.80 14.71
CA LEU A 20 4.28 -16.82 13.36
C LEU A 20 3.93 -15.53 12.62
N MET A 21 4.94 -14.90 12.03
CA MET A 21 4.76 -13.78 11.10
C MET A 21 4.90 -14.29 9.66
N VAL A 22 3.85 -14.17 8.88
CA VAL A 22 3.77 -14.62 7.48
C VAL A 22 3.83 -13.40 6.58
N GLU A 23 5.02 -13.09 6.09
CA GLU A 23 5.29 -11.93 5.24
C GLU A 23 5.40 -12.38 3.79
N LEU A 24 4.27 -12.41 3.10
CA LEU A 24 4.19 -12.88 1.73
C LEU A 24 3.63 -11.79 0.82
N ALA A 25 4.15 -11.70 -0.41
CA ALA A 25 3.64 -10.79 -1.42
C ALA A 25 2.12 -10.90 -1.61
N THR A 26 1.50 -9.80 -2.04
CA THR A 26 0.06 -9.80 -2.33
C THR A 26 -0.24 -10.76 -3.50
N GLY A 27 -1.19 -11.67 -3.29
CA GLY A 27 -1.59 -12.64 -4.33
C GLY A 27 -0.97 -14.03 -4.20
N THR A 28 -0.06 -14.24 -3.27
CA THR A 28 0.57 -15.54 -3.03
C THR A 28 -0.34 -16.54 -2.31
N GLY A 29 -1.47 -16.10 -1.74
CA GLY A 29 -2.43 -16.97 -1.05
C GLY A 29 -2.35 -16.92 0.47
N LYS A 30 -1.92 -15.81 1.09
CA LYS A 30 -1.83 -15.62 2.55
C LYS A 30 -3.05 -16.13 3.33
N THR A 31 -4.26 -15.77 2.88
CA THR A 31 -5.51 -16.17 3.53
C THR A 31 -5.69 -17.68 3.54
N LYS A 32 -5.45 -18.35 2.40
CA LYS A 32 -5.54 -19.82 2.30
C LYS A 32 -4.53 -20.48 3.23
N ILE A 33 -3.26 -20.06 3.20
CA ILE A 33 -2.20 -20.58 4.06
C ILE A 33 -2.58 -20.41 5.53
N SER A 34 -3.14 -19.27 5.93
CA SER A 34 -3.54 -19.05 7.32
C SER A 34 -4.70 -19.94 7.76
N LEU A 35 -5.70 -20.19 6.88
CA LEU A 35 -6.79 -21.14 7.17
C LEU A 35 -6.29 -22.56 7.30
N ASP A 36 -5.36 -22.98 6.44
CA ASP A 36 -4.73 -24.31 6.55
C ASP A 36 -3.93 -24.45 7.83
N LEU A 37 -3.20 -23.40 8.25
CA LEU A 37 -2.47 -23.39 9.53
C LEU A 37 -3.42 -23.46 10.73
N VAL A 38 -4.55 -22.73 10.69
CA VAL A 38 -5.56 -22.85 11.76
C VAL A 38 -6.07 -24.27 11.83
N ASN A 39 -6.48 -24.87 10.70
CA ASN A 39 -6.96 -26.26 10.67
C ASN A 39 -5.87 -27.25 11.16
N TYR A 40 -4.60 -27.05 10.77
CA TYR A 40 -3.48 -27.85 11.28
C TYR A 40 -3.35 -27.76 12.81
N LEU A 41 -3.37 -26.54 13.36
CA LEU A 41 -3.19 -26.31 14.80
C LEU A 41 -4.33 -26.89 15.62
N ILE A 42 -5.59 -26.58 15.27
CA ILE A 42 -6.75 -27.01 16.05
C ILE A 42 -7.01 -28.53 15.97
N ASN A 43 -6.52 -29.22 14.94
CA ASN A 43 -6.58 -30.68 14.83
C ASN A 43 -5.36 -31.39 15.42
N SER A 44 -4.48 -30.65 16.12
CA SER A 44 -3.37 -31.26 16.86
C SER A 44 -3.86 -31.93 18.16
N LYS A 45 -3.04 -32.85 18.70
CA LYS A 45 -3.34 -33.56 19.95
C LYS A 45 -3.72 -32.65 21.14
N TRP A 46 -3.23 -31.40 21.15
CA TRP A 46 -3.50 -30.46 22.22
C TRP A 46 -4.97 -30.01 22.30
N TYR A 47 -5.74 -30.20 21.22
CA TYR A 47 -7.14 -29.78 21.11
C TYR A 47 -8.11 -30.95 20.97
N GLU A 48 -7.64 -32.20 20.97
CA GLU A 48 -8.44 -33.41 20.71
C GLU A 48 -9.66 -33.55 21.64
N ASP A 49 -9.50 -33.20 22.93
CA ASP A 49 -10.57 -33.30 23.94
C ASP A 49 -11.37 -31.99 24.14
N ARG A 50 -11.09 -30.98 23.33
CA ARG A 50 -11.80 -29.70 23.44
C ARG A 50 -13.24 -29.80 22.94
N LYS A 51 -14.17 -29.18 23.68
CA LYS A 51 -15.60 -29.06 23.27
C LYS A 51 -15.86 -27.83 22.45
N GLU A 52 -15.12 -26.76 22.70
CA GLU A 52 -15.22 -25.48 22.00
C GLU A 52 -13.85 -24.92 21.72
N LEU A 53 -13.70 -24.34 20.52
CA LEU A 53 -12.49 -23.65 20.07
C LEU A 53 -12.86 -22.25 19.60
N ASN A 54 -12.10 -21.28 20.08
CA ASN A 54 -12.34 -19.86 19.79
C ASN A 54 -11.24 -19.33 18.85
N ILE A 55 -11.63 -18.87 17.68
CA ILE A 55 -10.74 -18.31 16.68
C ILE A 55 -11.01 -16.80 16.59
N LEU A 56 -9.97 -15.98 16.67
CA LEU A 56 -10.04 -14.55 16.45
C LEU A 56 -9.43 -14.19 15.11
N ILE A 57 -10.12 -13.37 14.31
CA ILE A 57 -9.57 -12.79 13.08
C ILE A 57 -9.67 -11.27 13.21
N LEU A 58 -8.51 -10.60 13.26
CA LEU A 58 -8.41 -9.14 13.28
C LEU A 58 -8.16 -8.61 11.88
N VAL A 59 -8.95 -7.65 11.47
CA VAL A 59 -8.91 -7.05 10.14
C VAL A 59 -8.80 -5.53 10.19
N ALA A 60 -8.28 -4.91 9.13
CA ALA A 60 -8.11 -3.46 9.07
C ALA A 60 -9.45 -2.70 8.98
N LYS A 61 -10.43 -3.21 8.22
CA LYS A 61 -11.71 -2.54 7.95
C LYS A 61 -12.89 -3.52 8.03
N ARG A 62 -14.08 -2.99 8.28
CA ARG A 62 -15.32 -3.82 8.37
C ARG A 62 -15.60 -4.62 7.09
N VAL A 63 -15.36 -4.05 5.93
CA VAL A 63 -15.55 -4.73 4.63
C VAL A 63 -14.67 -5.99 4.52
N HIS A 64 -13.51 -6.02 5.15
CA HIS A 64 -12.64 -7.19 5.14
C HIS A 64 -13.22 -8.39 5.90
N LYS A 65 -14.15 -8.18 6.84
CA LYS A 65 -14.88 -9.28 7.50
C LYS A 65 -15.67 -10.11 6.50
N GLN A 66 -16.34 -9.44 5.54
CA GLN A 66 -17.11 -10.13 4.48
C GLN A 66 -16.18 -10.90 3.54
N THR A 67 -15.03 -10.31 3.19
CA THR A 67 -14.00 -10.96 2.37
C THR A 67 -13.47 -12.21 3.07
N TRP A 68 -13.18 -12.13 4.37
CA TRP A 68 -12.74 -13.28 5.15
C TRP A 68 -13.80 -14.36 5.24
N GLN A 69 -15.07 -14.00 5.45
CA GLN A 69 -16.16 -14.98 5.44
C GLN A 69 -16.25 -15.70 4.10
N ALA A 70 -16.21 -14.96 2.98
CA ALA A 70 -16.24 -15.55 1.65
C ALA A 70 -15.04 -16.48 1.37
N GLU A 71 -13.83 -16.12 1.86
CA GLU A 71 -12.66 -17.00 1.73
C GLU A 71 -12.77 -18.24 2.64
N ILE A 72 -13.29 -18.12 3.86
CA ILE A 72 -13.56 -19.28 4.73
C ILE A 72 -14.52 -20.24 4.03
N ASP A 73 -15.63 -19.73 3.49
CA ASP A 73 -16.63 -20.54 2.81
C ASP A 73 -16.06 -21.23 1.55
N LYS A 74 -15.29 -20.49 0.77
CA LYS A 74 -14.63 -20.97 -0.47
C LYS A 74 -13.64 -22.11 -0.21
N TRP A 75 -12.89 -22.04 0.89
CA TRP A 75 -11.84 -23.02 1.21
C TRP A 75 -12.31 -24.14 2.12
N GLY A 76 -13.63 -24.29 2.30
CA GLY A 76 -14.24 -25.39 3.03
C GLY A 76 -14.34 -25.16 4.54
N GLY A 77 -14.01 -23.98 5.04
CA GLY A 77 -14.23 -23.61 6.45
C GLY A 77 -13.07 -23.92 7.39
N ILE A 78 -13.33 -23.71 8.66
CA ILE A 78 -12.45 -24.13 9.77
C ILE A 78 -13.15 -25.31 10.46
N HIS A 79 -12.50 -26.46 10.52
CA HIS A 79 -13.12 -27.72 10.95
C HIS A 79 -12.33 -28.40 12.06
N HIS A 80 -13.10 -28.95 13.02
CA HIS A 80 -12.60 -29.88 14.02
C HIS A 80 -13.58 -31.05 14.15
N PRO A 81 -13.14 -32.30 14.34
CA PRO A 81 -14.01 -33.48 14.34
C PRO A 81 -15.10 -33.43 15.42
N THR A 82 -14.80 -32.89 16.59
CA THR A 82 -15.66 -32.97 17.78
C THR A 82 -16.01 -31.62 18.39
N ALA A 83 -15.11 -30.63 18.28
CA ALA A 83 -15.31 -29.33 18.89
C ALA A 83 -16.18 -28.39 18.05
N LYS A 84 -16.99 -27.59 18.73
CA LYS A 84 -17.70 -26.46 18.13
C LYS A 84 -16.69 -25.32 17.88
N ILE A 85 -16.66 -24.81 16.65
CA ILE A 85 -15.80 -23.68 16.27
C ILE A 85 -16.57 -22.38 16.42
N ASN A 86 -16.01 -21.44 17.19
CA ASN A 86 -16.51 -20.10 17.36
C ASN A 86 -15.52 -19.11 16.70
N VAL A 87 -15.88 -18.54 15.55
CA VAL A 87 -15.07 -17.54 14.85
C VAL A 87 -15.56 -16.14 15.22
N ARG A 88 -14.68 -15.31 15.77
CA ARG A 88 -14.94 -13.89 16.02
C ARG A 88 -14.08 -13.06 15.08
N MET A 89 -14.71 -12.16 14.31
CA MET A 89 -14.01 -11.22 13.42
C MET A 89 -14.18 -9.80 13.95
N GLU A 90 -13.05 -9.11 14.21
CA GLU A 90 -13.07 -7.73 14.69
C GLU A 90 -12.09 -6.84 13.92
N CYS A 91 -12.36 -5.52 13.94
CA CYS A 91 -11.42 -4.54 13.43
C CYS A 91 -10.38 -4.19 14.50
N TYR A 92 -9.18 -3.81 14.07
CA TYR A 92 -8.12 -3.36 15.00
C TYR A 92 -8.55 -2.23 15.92
N GLU A 93 -9.46 -1.37 15.49
CA GLU A 93 -10.04 -0.30 16.33
C GLU A 93 -10.84 -0.84 17.51
N SER A 94 -11.44 -2.01 17.34
CA SER A 94 -12.27 -2.70 18.34
C SER A 94 -11.53 -3.84 19.05
N MET A 95 -10.22 -3.99 18.84
CA MET A 95 -9.42 -5.10 19.37
C MET A 95 -9.49 -5.17 20.92
N HIS A 96 -9.61 -4.03 21.60
CA HIS A 96 -9.76 -3.97 23.06
C HIS A 96 -10.97 -4.76 23.59
N LYS A 97 -12.02 -4.94 22.78
CA LYS A 97 -13.21 -5.74 23.12
C LYS A 97 -12.97 -7.24 23.07
N CYS A 98 -11.79 -7.66 22.62
CA CYS A 98 -11.42 -9.07 22.52
C CYS A 98 -10.61 -9.55 23.74
N ALA A 99 -10.20 -8.68 24.63
CA ALA A 99 -9.40 -9.03 25.81
C ALA A 99 -10.15 -9.84 26.88
N ASP A 100 -11.47 -9.95 26.75
CA ASP A 100 -12.37 -10.65 27.68
C ASP A 100 -12.35 -12.19 27.55
N LYS A 101 -11.80 -12.71 26.46
CA LYS A 101 -11.81 -14.14 26.15
C LYS A 101 -10.40 -14.68 25.85
N LEU A 102 -10.28 -15.99 26.06
CA LEU A 102 -9.13 -16.77 25.56
C LEU A 102 -9.45 -17.25 24.14
N TYR A 103 -8.53 -17.02 23.22
CA TYR A 103 -8.60 -17.52 21.85
C TYR A 103 -7.55 -18.62 21.67
N ASP A 104 -7.94 -19.72 21.04
CA ASP A 104 -7.03 -20.82 20.73
C ASP A 104 -6.05 -20.41 19.63
N VAL A 105 -6.58 -19.73 18.58
CA VAL A 105 -5.77 -19.15 17.50
C VAL A 105 -6.27 -17.73 17.18
N ALA A 106 -5.34 -16.80 17.02
CA ALA A 106 -5.62 -15.45 16.55
C ALA A 106 -4.87 -15.15 15.25
N ILE A 107 -5.61 -14.73 14.22
CA ILE A 107 -5.08 -14.26 12.95
C ILE A 107 -5.12 -12.74 12.95
N PHE A 108 -4.00 -12.12 12.62
CA PHE A 108 -3.83 -10.68 12.47
C PHE A 108 -3.62 -10.36 10.99
N ASP A 109 -4.71 -10.09 10.26
CA ASP A 109 -4.64 -9.74 8.84
C ASP A 109 -4.13 -8.31 8.67
N GLU A 110 -3.14 -8.12 7.79
CA GLU A 110 -2.36 -6.89 7.66
C GLU A 110 -1.79 -6.44 9.03
N VAL A 111 -1.03 -7.33 9.65
CA VAL A 111 -0.49 -7.18 11.01
C VAL A 111 0.27 -5.86 11.25
N HIS A 112 0.73 -5.17 10.20
CA HIS A 112 1.37 -3.86 10.32
C HIS A 112 0.45 -2.79 10.95
N HIS A 113 -0.88 -2.98 10.95
CA HIS A 113 -1.83 -2.12 11.64
C HIS A 113 -1.71 -2.18 13.18
N VAL A 114 -1.10 -3.23 13.75
CA VAL A 114 -0.85 -3.31 15.19
C VAL A 114 0.24 -2.35 15.66
N GLY A 115 1.05 -1.81 14.75
CA GLY A 115 2.28 -1.08 15.07
C GLY A 115 2.12 0.26 15.82
N SER A 116 0.91 0.73 16.13
CA SER A 116 0.72 1.90 17.00
C SER A 116 0.85 1.51 18.48
N GLU A 117 1.37 2.42 19.30
CA GLU A 117 1.64 2.18 20.71
C GLU A 117 0.38 1.71 21.47
N SER A 118 -0.77 2.37 21.27
CA SER A 118 -2.02 1.97 21.92
C SER A 118 -2.51 0.57 21.51
N ARG A 119 -2.29 0.16 20.27
CA ARG A 119 -2.65 -1.20 19.81
C ARG A 119 -1.68 -2.25 20.31
N LEU A 120 -0.39 -1.92 20.45
CA LEU A 120 0.59 -2.81 21.07
C LEU A 120 0.27 -3.05 22.56
N GLU A 121 -0.20 -2.03 23.28
CA GLU A 121 -0.69 -2.21 24.65
C GLU A 121 -1.94 -3.10 24.71
N THR A 122 -2.88 -2.91 23.79
CA THR A 122 -4.06 -3.79 23.69
C THR A 122 -3.66 -5.22 23.36
N LEU A 123 -2.66 -5.42 22.49
CA LEU A 123 -2.14 -6.75 22.14
C LEU A 123 -1.62 -7.50 23.37
N LYS A 124 -0.96 -6.83 24.30
CA LYS A 124 -0.48 -7.45 25.54
C LYS A 124 -1.63 -7.99 26.44
N ALA A 125 -2.81 -7.38 26.33
CA ALA A 125 -4.00 -7.81 27.06
C ALA A 125 -4.73 -8.96 26.39
N LEU A 126 -4.47 -9.25 25.10
CA LEU A 126 -5.07 -10.38 24.38
C LEU A 126 -4.48 -11.71 24.86
N ARG A 127 -5.36 -12.66 25.10
CA ARG A 127 -5.00 -14.02 25.56
C ARG A 127 -5.20 -14.99 24.41
N CYS A 128 -4.09 -15.38 23.74
CA CYS A 128 -4.09 -16.24 22.57
C CYS A 128 -3.15 -17.42 22.78
N GLY A 129 -3.59 -18.63 22.40
CA GLY A 129 -2.74 -19.80 22.35
C GLY A 129 -1.71 -19.70 21.23
N TYR A 130 -2.18 -19.38 20.01
CA TYR A 130 -1.33 -19.13 18.86
C TYR A 130 -1.67 -17.78 18.20
N ILE A 131 -0.63 -17.13 17.65
CA ILE A 131 -0.73 -15.87 16.90
C ILE A 131 -0.18 -16.09 15.49
N ILE A 132 -0.96 -15.76 14.47
CA ILE A 132 -0.57 -15.76 13.06
C ILE A 132 -0.71 -14.34 12.51
N GLY A 133 0.40 -13.65 12.28
CA GLY A 133 0.42 -12.32 11.70
C GLY A 133 0.64 -12.39 10.19
N LEU A 134 -0.27 -11.83 9.39
CA LEU A 134 -0.21 -11.81 7.94
C LEU A 134 0.06 -10.38 7.44
N SER A 135 0.97 -10.20 6.51
CA SER A 135 1.11 -8.96 5.74
C SER A 135 1.96 -9.19 4.48
N ALA A 136 1.84 -8.29 3.51
CA ALA A 136 2.77 -8.28 2.38
C ALA A 136 4.13 -7.68 2.77
N THR A 137 4.15 -6.82 3.77
CA THR A 137 5.37 -6.23 4.33
C THR A 137 5.16 -5.95 5.81
N ILE A 138 6.04 -6.46 6.64
CA ILE A 138 6.00 -6.22 8.10
C ILE A 138 7.16 -5.29 8.47
N PRO A 139 6.89 -4.08 9.03
CA PRO A 139 7.93 -3.15 9.42
C PRO A 139 8.95 -3.78 10.38
N ARG A 140 10.24 -3.52 10.18
CA ARG A 140 11.34 -4.12 10.96
C ARG A 140 11.13 -4.00 12.48
N LYS A 141 10.66 -2.82 12.94
CA LYS A 141 10.38 -2.61 14.38
C LYS A 141 9.30 -3.54 14.92
N LEU A 142 8.28 -3.81 14.10
CA LEU A 142 7.18 -4.70 14.48
C LEU A 142 7.63 -6.17 14.49
N LYS A 143 8.46 -6.61 13.50
CA LYS A 143 9.09 -7.95 13.53
C LYS A 143 9.90 -8.14 14.81
N GLN A 144 10.72 -7.15 15.16
CA GLN A 144 11.51 -7.19 16.40
C GLN A 144 10.61 -7.28 17.63
N TYR A 145 9.54 -6.48 17.69
CA TYR A 145 8.58 -6.53 18.80
C TYR A 145 7.99 -7.94 18.98
N PHE A 146 7.49 -8.57 17.91
CA PHE A 146 6.92 -9.92 17.99
C PHE A 146 7.99 -10.96 18.32
N LYS A 147 9.19 -10.84 17.78
CA LYS A 147 10.30 -11.73 18.11
C LYS A 147 10.66 -11.68 19.60
N TYR A 148 10.77 -10.50 20.21
CA TYR A 148 11.16 -10.37 21.61
C TYR A 148 10.04 -10.70 22.59
N ASN A 149 8.80 -10.34 22.29
CA ASN A 149 7.69 -10.50 23.24
C ASN A 149 6.92 -11.83 23.07
N TYR A 150 6.95 -12.42 21.86
CA TYR A 150 6.19 -13.64 21.55
C TYR A 150 7.06 -14.75 20.96
N HIS A 151 8.37 -14.59 20.91
CA HIS A 151 9.31 -15.51 20.27
C HIS A 151 8.93 -15.87 18.84
N ALA A 152 8.27 -14.93 18.14
CA ALA A 152 7.71 -15.17 16.83
C ALA A 152 8.79 -15.47 15.79
N GLU A 153 8.57 -16.54 15.04
CA GLU A 153 9.31 -16.84 13.81
C GLU A 153 8.69 -16.10 12.61
N THR A 154 9.46 -15.96 11.54
CA THR A 154 8.98 -15.30 10.32
C THR A 154 9.21 -16.18 9.10
N VAL A 155 8.18 -16.31 8.26
CA VAL A 155 8.27 -16.86 6.91
C VAL A 155 8.11 -15.72 5.92
N THR A 156 9.03 -15.60 4.96
CA THR A 156 9.03 -14.54 3.96
C THR A 156 8.99 -15.12 2.55
N CYS A 157 8.24 -14.48 1.68
CA CYS A 157 8.34 -14.63 0.23
C CYS A 157 7.93 -13.29 -0.38
N ASP A 158 8.92 -12.52 -0.82
CA ASP A 158 8.68 -11.23 -1.41
C ASP A 158 8.13 -11.36 -2.86
N ILE A 159 7.87 -10.21 -3.52
CA ILE A 159 7.26 -10.21 -4.84
C ILE A 159 8.19 -10.78 -5.90
N VAL A 160 9.50 -10.55 -5.77
CA VAL A 160 10.52 -11.02 -6.72
C VAL A 160 10.65 -12.53 -6.59
N GLU A 161 10.81 -13.03 -5.37
CA GLU A 161 10.85 -14.47 -5.07
C GLU A 161 9.56 -15.19 -5.52
N ALA A 162 8.39 -14.56 -5.35
CA ALA A 162 7.12 -15.14 -5.79
C ALA A 162 7.01 -15.21 -7.33
N ILE A 163 7.61 -14.27 -8.06
CA ILE A 163 7.68 -14.29 -9.53
C ILE A 163 8.70 -15.34 -9.99
N GLU A 164 9.90 -15.36 -9.44
CA GLU A 164 10.94 -16.34 -9.77
C GLU A 164 10.47 -17.79 -9.57
N ASN A 165 9.60 -18.02 -8.60
CA ASN A 165 9.02 -19.32 -8.32
C ASN A 165 7.64 -19.56 -8.99
N GLU A 166 7.28 -18.76 -9.98
CA GLU A 166 6.04 -18.88 -10.77
C GLU A 166 4.74 -18.85 -9.94
N ILE A 167 4.80 -18.36 -8.70
CA ILE A 167 3.62 -18.15 -7.85
C ILE A 167 2.81 -16.95 -8.36
N LEU A 168 3.51 -15.90 -8.81
CA LEU A 168 2.96 -14.71 -9.46
C LEU A 168 3.49 -14.60 -10.89
N PRO A 169 2.68 -14.05 -11.82
CA PRO A 169 3.14 -13.81 -13.18
C PRO A 169 4.21 -12.71 -13.21
N GLU A 170 5.16 -12.85 -14.11
CA GLU A 170 6.16 -11.82 -14.37
C GLU A 170 5.52 -10.64 -15.11
N PRO A 171 5.63 -9.40 -14.59
CA PRO A 171 5.10 -8.22 -15.27
C PRO A 171 6.06 -7.70 -16.33
N GLN A 172 5.53 -7.15 -17.42
CA GLN A 172 6.27 -6.21 -18.24
C GLN A 172 6.21 -4.83 -17.53
N ILE A 173 7.37 -4.23 -17.26
CA ILE A 173 7.48 -2.92 -16.62
C ILE A 173 7.88 -1.89 -17.66
N LEU A 174 7.02 -0.91 -17.90
CA LEU A 174 7.26 0.19 -18.82
C LEU A 174 7.63 1.45 -18.03
N LEU A 175 8.88 1.88 -18.14
CA LEU A 175 9.38 3.12 -17.54
C LEU A 175 9.20 4.25 -18.54
N PHE A 176 8.40 5.28 -18.17
CA PHE A 176 8.16 6.43 -19.02
C PHE A 176 8.78 7.69 -18.41
N PRO A 177 10.06 7.99 -18.72
CA PRO A 177 10.74 9.16 -18.18
C PRO A 177 10.18 10.46 -18.76
N LEU A 178 9.81 11.37 -17.86
CA LEU A 178 9.28 12.70 -18.16
C LEU A 178 10.25 13.78 -17.67
N MET A 179 10.16 14.98 -18.27
CA MET A 179 10.93 16.15 -17.84
C MET A 179 9.96 17.23 -17.34
N LEU A 180 10.25 17.80 -16.17
CA LEU A 180 9.52 18.97 -15.69
C LEU A 180 9.79 20.15 -16.61
N ASP A 181 8.73 20.87 -17.00
CA ASP A 181 8.87 22.08 -17.80
C ASP A 181 9.70 23.13 -17.04
N ASN A 182 10.75 23.61 -17.70
CA ASN A 182 11.65 24.65 -17.19
C ASN A 182 11.62 25.92 -18.04
N ARG A 183 10.74 26.03 -19.01
CA ARG A 183 10.66 27.15 -19.96
C ARG A 183 9.46 28.04 -19.72
N ASN A 184 8.30 27.44 -19.50
CA ASN A 184 7.04 28.14 -19.40
C ASN A 184 6.64 28.34 -17.93
N PRO A 185 6.44 29.58 -17.47
CA PRO A 185 6.03 29.89 -16.09
C PRO A 185 4.50 29.72 -15.93
N THR A 186 4.03 28.48 -16.07
CA THR A 186 2.61 28.11 -15.96
C THR A 186 2.15 27.86 -14.53
N GLU A 187 3.10 27.79 -13.60
CA GLU A 187 2.84 27.51 -12.20
C GLU A 187 2.89 28.76 -11.32
N TRP A 188 2.25 28.66 -10.17
CA TRP A 188 2.30 29.69 -9.13
C TRP A 188 2.95 29.16 -7.87
N LEU A 189 3.91 29.91 -7.35
CA LEU A 189 4.56 29.65 -6.07
C LEU A 189 4.09 30.68 -5.05
N GLU A 190 3.39 30.23 -4.03
CA GLU A 190 2.97 31.06 -2.90
C GLU A 190 4.09 31.10 -1.86
N ILE A 191 4.47 32.31 -1.43
CA ILE A 191 5.45 32.54 -0.37
C ILE A 191 4.90 33.46 0.70
N ASN A 192 5.35 33.24 1.95
CA ASN A 192 4.94 34.03 3.12
C ASN A 192 3.41 34.06 3.31
N ALA A 193 2.70 32.95 3.06
CA ALA A 193 1.24 32.86 3.11
C ALA A 193 0.61 33.22 4.47
N LYS A 194 1.42 33.19 5.56
CA LYS A 194 0.97 33.56 6.91
C LYS A 194 1.06 35.05 7.21
N GLU A 195 1.72 35.83 6.35
CA GLU A 195 1.88 37.25 6.56
C GLU A 195 0.59 38.01 6.17
N LYS A 196 0.20 38.93 7.03
CA LYS A 196 -0.99 39.78 6.77
C LYS A 196 -0.64 40.91 5.80
N GLY A 197 -1.49 41.11 4.81
CA GLY A 197 -1.30 42.20 3.83
C GLY A 197 -1.78 41.79 2.43
N PRO A 198 -1.75 42.73 1.47
CA PRO A 198 -2.14 42.45 0.08
C PRO A 198 -1.17 41.45 -0.56
N ILE A 199 -1.72 40.51 -1.31
CA ILE A 199 -0.93 39.53 -2.06
C ILE A 199 -0.33 40.23 -3.28
N VAL A 200 0.99 40.23 -3.36
CA VAL A 200 1.71 40.79 -4.51
C VAL A 200 1.97 39.70 -5.54
N ARG A 201 1.82 40.05 -6.80
CA ARG A 201 2.18 39.15 -7.91
C ARG A 201 3.55 39.52 -8.47
N GLY A 202 4.36 38.51 -8.78
CA GLY A 202 5.70 38.69 -9.34
C GLY A 202 6.15 37.47 -10.11
N THR A 203 7.43 37.42 -10.43
CA THR A 203 8.08 36.28 -11.09
C THR A 203 9.03 35.58 -10.15
N TYR A 204 9.43 34.37 -10.49
CA TYR A 204 10.40 33.61 -9.69
C TYR A 204 11.75 34.32 -9.51
N LYS A 205 12.11 35.23 -10.41
CA LYS A 205 13.31 36.07 -10.29
C LYS A 205 13.28 36.95 -9.04
N ASP A 206 12.08 37.34 -8.61
CA ASP A 206 11.86 38.22 -7.44
C ASP A 206 11.78 37.44 -6.11
N LEU A 207 11.99 36.13 -6.13
CA LEU A 207 11.82 35.25 -4.97
C LEU A 207 12.57 35.75 -3.72
N TRP A 208 13.85 36.10 -3.88
CA TRP A 208 14.69 36.58 -2.76
C TRP A 208 14.23 37.92 -2.20
N LYS A 209 13.76 38.83 -3.06
CA LYS A 209 13.18 40.12 -2.66
C LYS A 209 12.01 39.90 -1.72
N TYR A 210 11.04 39.06 -2.11
CA TYR A 210 9.84 38.82 -1.30
C TYR A 210 10.11 37.94 -0.05
N LYS A 211 11.02 36.97 -0.13
CA LYS A 211 11.45 36.23 1.06
C LYS A 211 12.09 37.15 2.11
N LYS A 212 12.93 38.12 1.69
CA LYS A 212 13.58 39.08 2.58
C LYS A 212 12.60 40.11 3.17
N SER A 213 11.68 40.61 2.38
CA SER A 213 10.66 41.57 2.84
C SER A 213 9.54 40.95 3.67
N LYS A 214 9.47 39.61 3.76
CA LYS A 214 8.37 38.85 4.36
C LYS A 214 6.99 39.22 3.79
N GLN A 215 6.92 39.73 2.57
CA GLN A 215 5.68 40.08 1.93
C GLN A 215 4.98 38.83 1.36
N HIS A 216 3.67 38.71 1.58
CA HIS A 216 2.87 37.64 0.95
C HIS A 216 2.85 37.87 -0.57
N ALA A 217 3.32 36.87 -1.32
CA ALA A 217 3.41 36.99 -2.77
C ALA A 217 3.08 35.66 -3.49
N MET A 218 2.51 35.85 -4.70
CA MET A 218 2.31 34.77 -5.69
C MET A 218 3.27 35.00 -6.83
N LEU A 219 4.19 34.07 -7.06
CA LEU A 219 5.24 34.17 -8.06
C LEU A 219 4.99 33.19 -9.21
N ALA A 220 4.89 33.72 -10.43
CA ALA A 220 4.85 32.90 -11.63
C ALA A 220 6.19 32.15 -11.78
N CYS A 221 6.14 30.84 -11.93
CA CYS A 221 7.31 29.97 -12.00
C CYS A 221 7.07 28.79 -12.95
N THR A 222 8.14 28.11 -13.34
CA THR A 222 8.07 26.88 -14.11
C THR A 222 7.81 25.68 -13.18
N GLN A 223 7.38 24.54 -13.74
CA GLN A 223 7.21 23.30 -12.98
C GLN A 223 8.51 22.92 -12.23
N ARG A 224 9.65 23.00 -12.90
CA ARG A 224 10.97 22.68 -12.30
C ARG A 224 11.31 23.62 -11.14
N GLN A 225 11.07 24.93 -11.30
CA GLN A 225 11.33 25.89 -10.23
C GLN A 225 10.48 25.62 -9.00
N LYS A 226 9.18 25.31 -9.16
CA LYS A 226 8.30 24.97 -8.06
C LYS A 226 8.73 23.67 -7.36
N ALA A 227 9.12 22.64 -8.11
CA ALA A 227 9.64 21.39 -7.54
C ALA A 227 10.92 21.62 -6.71
N ILE A 228 11.85 22.47 -7.19
CA ILE A 228 13.07 22.84 -6.45
C ILE A 228 12.73 23.53 -5.12
N GLU A 229 11.73 24.39 -5.07
CA GLU A 229 11.34 25.04 -3.81
C GLU A 229 10.70 24.06 -2.82
N TYR A 230 9.95 23.04 -3.28
CA TYR A 230 9.53 21.94 -2.42
C TYR A 230 10.73 21.18 -1.84
N ASP A 231 11.74 20.85 -2.65
CA ASP A 231 12.92 20.12 -2.19
C ASP A 231 13.69 20.92 -1.14
N LYS A 232 13.93 22.23 -1.37
CA LYS A 232 14.57 23.11 -0.39
C LYS A 232 13.84 23.16 0.94
N LEU A 233 12.52 23.24 0.90
CA LEU A 233 11.67 23.29 2.09
C LEU A 233 11.69 21.98 2.86
N ILE A 234 11.65 20.85 2.15
CA ILE A 234 11.75 19.50 2.72
C ILE A 234 13.11 19.31 3.41
N GLU A 235 14.21 19.68 2.73
CA GLU A 235 15.56 19.61 3.29
C GLU A 235 15.70 20.45 4.56
N TRP A 236 15.13 21.67 4.54
CA TRP A 236 15.14 22.54 5.71
C TRP A 236 14.43 21.91 6.91
N PHE A 237 13.21 21.41 6.75
CA PHE A 237 12.47 20.73 7.83
C PHE A 237 13.18 19.46 8.31
N LYS A 238 13.74 18.67 7.37
CA LYS A 238 14.53 17.48 7.70
C LYS A 238 15.73 17.85 8.56
N LYS A 239 16.49 18.88 8.17
CA LYS A 239 17.64 19.38 8.95
C LYS A 239 17.21 19.86 10.34
N GLN A 240 16.12 20.61 10.45
CA GLN A 240 15.61 21.07 11.76
C GLN A 240 15.17 19.87 12.65
N TYR A 241 14.55 18.86 12.07
CA TYR A 241 14.22 17.62 12.79
C TYR A 241 15.46 16.89 13.28
N MET A 242 16.49 16.72 12.43
CA MET A 242 17.74 16.06 12.83
C MET A 242 18.50 16.78 13.93
N LEU A 243 18.38 18.11 14.01
CA LEU A 243 19.02 18.92 15.05
C LEU A 243 18.26 18.93 16.36
N ARG A 244 16.93 18.91 16.33
CA ARG A 244 16.07 19.16 17.50
C ARG A 244 15.27 17.95 17.96
N HIS A 245 15.20 16.90 17.14
CA HIS A 245 14.36 15.69 17.33
C HIS A 245 12.89 16.03 17.68
N SER A 246 12.41 17.17 17.16
CA SER A 246 11.07 17.70 17.44
C SER A 246 10.02 17.03 16.56
N GLU A 247 9.02 16.40 17.16
CA GLU A 247 7.93 15.75 16.42
C GLU A 247 7.16 16.72 15.50
N PRO A 248 6.85 17.99 15.88
CA PRO A 248 6.28 18.95 14.93
C PRO A 248 7.13 19.20 13.68
N MET A 249 8.46 19.20 13.79
CA MET A 249 9.35 19.36 12.63
C MET A 249 9.31 18.12 11.72
N LYS A 250 9.23 16.94 12.31
CA LYS A 250 9.05 15.69 11.57
C LYS A 250 7.72 15.67 10.82
N GLN A 251 6.62 16.05 11.47
CA GLN A 251 5.31 16.16 10.84
C GLN A 251 5.34 17.14 9.66
N SER A 252 5.94 18.31 9.84
CA SER A 252 6.08 19.30 8.77
C SER A 252 6.93 18.78 7.61
N TRP A 253 8.03 18.10 7.89
CA TRP A 253 8.84 17.44 6.88
C TRP A 253 8.06 16.42 6.07
N LEU A 254 7.35 15.49 6.73
CA LEU A 254 6.55 14.46 6.06
C LEU A 254 5.40 15.07 5.26
N PHE A 255 4.74 16.11 5.79
CA PHE A 255 3.69 16.83 5.10
C PHE A 255 4.19 17.46 3.78
N GLN A 256 5.32 18.18 3.82
CA GLN A 256 5.90 18.79 2.63
C GLN A 256 6.39 17.74 1.60
N ALA A 257 6.94 16.63 2.07
CA ALA A 257 7.31 15.52 1.20
C ALA A 257 6.08 14.91 0.49
N GLY A 258 4.95 14.81 1.21
CA GLY A 258 3.66 14.39 0.65
C GLY A 258 3.16 15.37 -0.42
N LYS A 259 3.17 16.68 -0.13
CA LYS A 259 2.76 17.74 -1.06
C LYS A 259 3.60 17.79 -2.33
N ARG A 260 4.91 17.56 -2.23
CA ARG A 260 5.76 17.45 -3.42
C ARG A 260 5.35 16.29 -4.33
N LEU A 261 5.10 15.10 -3.78
CA LEU A 261 4.68 13.93 -4.57
C LEU A 261 3.27 14.13 -5.17
N GLU A 262 2.38 14.82 -4.46
CA GLU A 262 1.08 15.24 -4.96
C GLU A 262 1.23 16.18 -6.16
N TYR A 263 2.05 17.21 -6.04
CA TYR A 263 2.36 18.15 -7.10
C TYR A 263 2.95 17.46 -8.36
N LEU A 264 3.91 16.55 -8.17
CA LEU A 264 4.49 15.79 -9.28
C LEU A 264 3.43 14.89 -9.96
N ALA A 265 2.49 14.34 -9.21
CA ALA A 265 1.38 13.59 -9.78
C ALA A 265 0.44 14.50 -10.59
N ASP A 266 0.11 15.71 -10.09
CA ASP A 266 -0.70 16.70 -10.81
C ASP A 266 -0.08 17.06 -12.15
N CYS A 267 1.23 17.29 -12.19
CA CYS A 267 1.95 17.60 -13.44
C CYS A 267 1.85 16.46 -14.50
N LYS A 268 1.55 15.24 -14.10
CA LYS A 268 1.45 14.06 -14.99
C LYS A 268 0.04 13.76 -15.49
N LEU A 269 -0.99 14.43 -14.97
CA LEU A 269 -2.39 14.07 -15.27
C LEU A 269 -2.68 14.04 -16.78
N GLY A 270 -2.16 14.99 -17.55
CA GLY A 270 -2.31 15.00 -19.00
C GLY A 270 -1.78 13.74 -19.68
N ILE A 271 -0.53 13.37 -19.40
CA ILE A 271 0.08 12.18 -20.00
C ILE A 271 -0.59 10.87 -19.53
N VAL A 272 -1.06 10.81 -18.27
CA VAL A 272 -1.81 9.65 -17.75
C VAL A 272 -3.16 9.53 -18.47
N THR A 273 -3.84 10.65 -18.73
CA THR A 273 -5.09 10.67 -19.50
C THR A 273 -4.88 10.20 -20.93
N ASP A 274 -3.80 10.63 -21.59
CA ASP A 274 -3.47 10.20 -22.95
C ASP A 274 -3.16 8.69 -23.00
N ILE A 275 -2.44 8.16 -21.99
CA ILE A 275 -2.21 6.71 -21.87
C ILE A 275 -3.54 5.96 -21.71
N LEU A 276 -4.45 6.45 -20.87
CA LEU A 276 -5.76 5.83 -20.67
C LEU A 276 -6.62 5.87 -21.92
N TYR A 277 -6.57 6.95 -22.68
CA TYR A 277 -7.27 7.05 -23.96
C TYR A 277 -6.79 5.96 -24.95
N LYS A 278 -5.49 5.75 -25.03
CA LYS A 278 -4.92 4.65 -25.84
C LYS A 278 -5.38 3.27 -25.35
N LEU A 279 -5.51 3.09 -24.03
CA LEU A 279 -5.89 1.83 -23.40
C LEU A 279 -7.41 1.70 -23.16
N ALA A 280 -8.25 2.47 -23.84
CA ALA A 280 -9.70 2.57 -23.58
C ALA A 280 -10.43 1.20 -23.60
N ASN A 281 -9.96 0.26 -24.41
CA ASN A 281 -10.54 -1.09 -24.52
C ASN A 281 -9.86 -2.13 -23.62
N GLU A 282 -8.79 -1.75 -22.93
CA GLU A 282 -7.99 -2.64 -22.10
C GLU A 282 -8.36 -2.51 -20.60
N ARG A 283 -8.31 -3.61 -19.90
CA ARG A 283 -8.61 -3.61 -18.47
C ARG A 283 -7.47 -2.97 -17.67
N THR A 284 -7.74 -1.77 -17.18
CA THR A 284 -6.72 -0.87 -16.63
C THR A 284 -7.11 -0.34 -15.25
N ILE A 285 -6.15 -0.33 -14.32
CA ILE A 285 -6.23 0.43 -13.08
C ILE A 285 -5.23 1.58 -13.08
N THR A 286 -5.65 2.76 -12.57
CA THR A 286 -4.75 3.90 -12.34
C THR A 286 -4.72 4.23 -10.85
N PHE A 287 -3.52 4.24 -10.26
CA PHE A 287 -3.30 4.63 -8.88
C PHE A 287 -3.00 6.11 -8.76
N CYS A 288 -3.90 6.86 -8.11
CA CYS A 288 -3.79 8.29 -7.87
C CYS A 288 -3.48 8.60 -6.40
N LYS A 289 -3.04 9.83 -6.10
CA LYS A 289 -2.73 10.31 -4.76
C LYS A 289 -3.95 10.93 -4.08
N THR A 290 -4.68 11.76 -4.80
CA THR A 290 -5.85 12.50 -4.30
C THR A 290 -7.12 12.12 -5.06
N ILE A 291 -8.25 12.46 -4.46
CA ILE A 291 -9.56 12.23 -5.07
C ILE A 291 -9.69 13.07 -6.34
N GLU A 292 -9.29 14.33 -6.29
CA GLU A 292 -9.33 15.26 -7.41
C GLU A 292 -8.54 14.74 -8.62
N GLN A 293 -7.36 14.16 -8.38
CA GLN A 293 -6.57 13.51 -9.43
C GLN A 293 -7.33 12.33 -10.04
N ALA A 294 -7.91 11.46 -9.20
CA ALA A 294 -8.63 10.28 -9.68
C ALA A 294 -9.85 10.65 -10.51
N GLU A 295 -10.60 11.67 -10.08
CA GLU A 295 -11.79 12.17 -10.77
C GLU A 295 -11.46 12.88 -12.08
N SER A 296 -10.31 13.57 -12.15
CA SER A 296 -9.85 14.25 -13.37
C SER A 296 -9.36 13.28 -14.44
N VAL A 297 -8.81 12.12 -14.04
CA VAL A 297 -8.24 11.12 -14.94
C VAL A 297 -9.28 10.13 -15.44
N GLY A 298 -10.25 9.73 -14.60
CA GLY A 298 -11.19 8.68 -14.96
C GLY A 298 -12.60 8.84 -14.41
N LYS A 299 -13.58 8.30 -15.14
CA LYS A 299 -15.00 8.37 -14.76
C LYS A 299 -15.36 7.47 -13.56
N TYR A 300 -14.69 6.33 -13.43
CA TYR A 300 -15.01 5.31 -12.42
C TYR A 300 -13.96 5.33 -11.32
N CYS A 301 -14.23 6.13 -10.27
CA CYS A 301 -13.28 6.41 -9.21
C CYS A 301 -13.61 5.65 -7.93
N ILE A 302 -12.64 4.91 -7.39
CA ILE A 302 -12.76 4.15 -6.15
C ILE A 302 -12.00 4.88 -5.05
N HIS A 303 -12.73 5.55 -4.15
CA HIS A 303 -12.18 6.29 -3.00
C HIS A 303 -13.18 6.35 -1.85
N SER A 304 -12.72 6.70 -0.65
CA SER A 304 -13.50 6.63 0.61
C SER A 304 -14.76 7.53 0.65
N GLN A 305 -14.81 8.56 -0.19
CA GLN A 305 -15.95 9.49 -0.26
C GLN A 305 -16.95 9.11 -1.37
N ASN A 306 -16.64 8.10 -2.19
CA ASN A 306 -17.54 7.66 -3.24
C ASN A 306 -18.48 6.57 -2.73
N ALA A 307 -19.75 6.91 -2.52
CA ALA A 307 -20.77 5.95 -2.06
C ALA A 307 -21.00 4.78 -3.04
N LYS A 308 -20.62 4.93 -4.32
CA LYS A 308 -20.71 3.91 -5.36
C LYS A 308 -19.41 3.15 -5.60
N ALA A 309 -18.41 3.29 -4.73
CA ALA A 309 -17.10 2.65 -4.91
C ALA A 309 -17.21 1.13 -5.05
N ASP A 310 -18.04 0.48 -4.23
CA ASP A 310 -18.26 -0.97 -4.27
C ASP A 310 -19.00 -1.41 -5.55
N GLU A 311 -19.97 -0.62 -6.03
CA GLU A 311 -20.66 -0.86 -7.29
C GLU A 311 -19.69 -0.80 -8.49
N MET A 312 -18.81 0.21 -8.50
CA MET A 312 -17.79 0.37 -9.55
C MET A 312 -16.77 -0.77 -9.50
N TYR A 313 -16.31 -1.15 -8.31
CA TYR A 313 -15.42 -2.29 -8.12
C TYR A 313 -16.04 -3.59 -8.64
N ASN A 314 -17.30 -3.85 -8.29
CA ASN A 314 -18.03 -5.03 -8.77
C ASN A 314 -18.24 -4.99 -10.29
N SER A 315 -18.57 -3.83 -10.84
CA SER A 315 -18.75 -3.64 -12.29
C SER A 315 -17.44 -3.89 -13.06
N PHE A 316 -16.31 -3.46 -12.50
CA PHE A 316 -15.00 -3.77 -13.04
C PHE A 316 -14.73 -5.28 -13.01
N ASN A 317 -14.92 -5.95 -11.87
CA ASN A 317 -14.69 -7.39 -11.76
C ASN A 317 -15.65 -8.23 -12.61
N GLN A 318 -16.87 -7.74 -12.85
CA GLN A 318 -17.85 -8.33 -13.79
C GLN A 318 -17.57 -7.99 -15.27
N LYS A 319 -16.47 -7.31 -15.57
CA LYS A 319 -16.07 -6.89 -16.93
C LYS A 319 -17.07 -5.96 -17.65
N LYS A 320 -17.91 -5.23 -16.87
CA LYS A 320 -18.85 -4.22 -17.39
C LYS A 320 -18.18 -2.89 -17.70
N ILE A 321 -17.08 -2.59 -17.03
CA ILE A 321 -16.23 -1.43 -17.26
C ILE A 321 -14.78 -1.87 -17.37
N ASN A 322 -13.99 -1.20 -18.21
CA ASN A 322 -12.60 -1.57 -18.47
C ASN A 322 -11.59 -0.78 -17.67
N HIS A 323 -11.98 0.37 -17.13
CA HIS A 323 -11.06 1.26 -16.43
C HIS A 323 -11.61 1.70 -15.09
N ILE A 324 -10.74 1.72 -14.08
CA ILE A 324 -10.96 2.32 -12.76
C ILE A 324 -9.77 3.15 -12.32
N THR A 325 -10.04 4.24 -11.60
CA THR A 325 -9.03 4.98 -10.84
C THR A 325 -9.18 4.71 -9.36
N ALA A 326 -8.08 4.68 -8.61
CA ALA A 326 -8.10 4.34 -7.20
C ALA A 326 -7.24 5.27 -6.35
N VAL A 327 -7.77 5.66 -5.19
CA VAL A 327 -7.06 6.42 -4.16
C VAL A 327 -7.07 5.64 -2.86
N ASN A 328 -5.94 5.08 -2.47
CA ASN A 328 -5.68 4.39 -1.19
C ASN A 328 -6.58 3.19 -0.83
N ILE A 329 -7.82 3.09 -1.34
CA ILE A 329 -8.77 2.04 -0.96
C ILE A 329 -8.33 0.65 -1.44
N LEU A 330 -7.76 0.56 -2.64
CA LEU A 330 -7.32 -0.70 -3.21
C LEU A 330 -5.93 -1.14 -2.73
N ASN A 331 -5.37 -0.46 -1.73
CA ASN A 331 -4.09 -0.89 -1.14
C ASN A 331 -4.24 -2.16 -0.28
N GLU A 332 -5.47 -2.51 0.17
CA GLU A 332 -5.74 -3.64 1.06
C GLU A 332 -6.94 -4.45 0.56
N ASN A 333 -6.79 -5.78 0.51
CA ASN A 333 -7.86 -6.78 0.25
C ASN A 333 -8.70 -6.62 -1.03
N ALA A 334 -8.24 -5.90 -2.06
CA ALA A 334 -8.91 -5.86 -3.35
C ALA A 334 -8.35 -6.92 -4.29
N ASN A 335 -9.22 -7.67 -4.94
CA ASN A 335 -8.87 -8.60 -6.00
C ASN A 335 -9.37 -8.05 -7.34
N LEU A 336 -8.45 -7.61 -8.20
CA LEU A 336 -8.78 -7.03 -9.51
C LEU A 336 -8.74 -8.15 -10.56
N VAL A 337 -9.89 -8.71 -10.86
CA VAL A 337 -10.00 -9.83 -11.82
C VAL A 337 -9.55 -9.39 -13.20
N ASP A 338 -8.57 -10.12 -13.76
CA ASP A 338 -8.12 -9.98 -15.14
C ASP A 338 -7.66 -8.55 -15.53
N CYS A 339 -7.08 -7.82 -14.57
CA CYS A 339 -6.54 -6.48 -14.80
C CYS A 339 -5.18 -6.58 -15.48
N LYS A 340 -5.11 -6.15 -16.77
CA LYS A 340 -3.91 -6.28 -17.61
C LYS A 340 -2.94 -5.13 -17.40
N TYR A 341 -3.44 -3.89 -17.31
CA TYR A 341 -2.61 -2.70 -17.18
C TYR A 341 -2.77 -2.03 -15.82
N ALA A 342 -1.66 -1.58 -15.26
CA ALA A 342 -1.62 -0.74 -14.07
C ALA A 342 -0.78 0.51 -14.34
N ILE A 343 -1.37 1.70 -14.13
CA ILE A 343 -0.69 2.99 -14.29
C ILE A 343 -0.48 3.62 -12.92
N PHE A 344 0.75 3.99 -12.62
CA PHE A 344 1.11 4.64 -11.36
C PHE A 344 1.24 6.16 -11.56
N CYS A 345 0.14 6.89 -11.38
CA CYS A 345 0.17 8.36 -11.45
C CYS A 345 0.97 8.96 -10.28
N ASN A 346 0.97 8.32 -9.10
CA ASN A 346 1.76 8.76 -7.96
C ASN A 346 2.59 7.64 -7.33
N TYR A 347 3.63 8.05 -6.62
CA TYR A 347 4.58 7.19 -5.92
C TYR A 347 4.47 7.36 -4.40
N SER A 348 4.81 6.33 -3.66
CA SER A 348 4.86 6.36 -2.20
C SER A 348 6.22 5.84 -1.73
N SER A 349 6.85 6.58 -0.83
CA SER A 349 8.08 6.11 -0.15
C SER A 349 7.78 5.10 0.97
N SER A 350 6.53 4.73 1.20
CA SER A 350 6.15 3.70 2.17
C SER A 350 6.64 2.33 1.70
N GLU A 351 7.37 1.63 2.55
CA GLU A 351 7.84 0.26 2.32
C GLU A 351 6.68 -0.72 2.08
N VAL A 352 5.48 -0.41 2.57
CA VAL A 352 4.29 -1.24 2.44
C VAL A 352 3.49 -0.95 1.17
N CYS A 353 3.32 0.33 0.82
CA CYS A 353 2.35 0.78 -0.17
C CYS A 353 2.71 0.37 -1.61
N MET A 354 3.97 0.56 -2.04
CA MET A 354 4.39 0.25 -3.41
C MET A 354 4.37 -1.26 -3.71
N PRO A 355 4.94 -2.14 -2.86
CA PRO A 355 4.86 -3.59 -3.07
C PRO A 355 3.42 -4.10 -3.11
N GLN A 356 2.52 -3.58 -2.25
CA GLN A 356 1.12 -3.96 -2.27
C GLN A 356 0.43 -3.58 -3.59
N ARG A 357 0.64 -2.37 -4.09
CA ARG A 357 0.06 -1.90 -5.36
C ARG A 357 0.56 -2.73 -6.54
N ILE A 358 1.88 -2.98 -6.62
CA ILE A 358 2.49 -3.81 -7.66
C ILE A 358 1.89 -5.23 -7.59
N GLY A 359 1.88 -5.87 -6.43
CA GLY A 359 1.33 -7.22 -6.27
C GLY A 359 -0.16 -7.35 -6.64
N ARG A 360 -0.95 -6.27 -6.51
CA ARG A 360 -2.34 -6.25 -6.97
C ARG A 360 -2.48 -6.14 -8.48
N SER A 361 -1.49 -5.56 -9.12
CA SER A 361 -1.42 -5.45 -10.58
C SER A 361 -1.08 -6.79 -11.26
N LEU A 362 -0.57 -7.76 -10.49
CA LEU A 362 -0.18 -9.09 -11.00
C LEU A 362 -1.36 -10.08 -10.99
N ARG A 363 -2.49 -9.73 -11.62
CA ARG A 363 -3.72 -10.54 -11.65
C ARG A 363 -4.12 -11.02 -13.04
N HIS A 364 -3.40 -10.59 -14.04
CA HIS A 364 -3.50 -11.07 -15.43
C HIS A 364 -2.34 -12.02 -15.72
N LYS A 365 -2.47 -12.89 -16.75
CA LYS A 365 -1.39 -13.80 -17.16
C LYS A 365 -0.14 -13.08 -17.65
N SER A 366 -0.33 -11.91 -18.26
CA SER A 366 0.74 -11.05 -18.77
C SER A 366 0.46 -9.62 -18.34
N PRO A 367 0.75 -9.26 -17.08
CA PRO A 367 0.46 -7.94 -16.56
C PRO A 367 1.48 -6.91 -17.06
N ILE A 368 1.02 -5.69 -17.34
CA ILE A 368 1.85 -4.57 -17.80
C ILE A 368 1.72 -3.43 -16.79
N ILE A 369 2.84 -2.98 -16.26
CA ILE A 369 2.91 -1.90 -15.28
C ILE A 369 3.57 -0.70 -15.94
N ILE A 370 2.89 0.45 -15.93
CA ILE A 370 3.37 1.69 -16.54
C ILE A 370 3.72 2.69 -15.45
N PHE A 371 4.96 3.15 -15.45
CA PHE A 371 5.51 4.11 -14.52
C PHE A 371 5.91 5.41 -15.23
N PRO A 372 4.98 6.38 -15.44
CA PRO A 372 5.35 7.72 -15.87
C PRO A 372 5.99 8.46 -14.68
N TYR A 373 7.26 8.88 -14.78
CA TYR A 373 7.99 9.51 -13.68
C TYR A 373 8.85 10.68 -14.16
N TYR A 374 9.04 11.67 -13.30
CA TYR A 374 9.94 12.78 -13.60
C TYR A 374 11.39 12.44 -13.25
N GLN A 375 12.27 12.51 -14.26
CA GLN A 375 13.72 12.32 -14.10
C GLN A 375 14.33 13.39 -13.18
N GLY A 376 15.33 12.99 -12.40
CA GLY A 376 16.01 13.88 -11.45
C GLY A 376 15.15 14.32 -10.28
N THR A 377 14.04 13.62 -9.99
CA THR A 377 13.18 13.88 -8.83
C THR A 377 13.16 12.69 -7.87
N ARG A 378 12.52 12.90 -6.72
CA ARG A 378 12.31 11.82 -5.75
C ARG A 378 11.52 10.64 -6.30
N GLU A 379 10.71 10.83 -7.34
CA GLU A 379 9.97 9.74 -7.98
C GLU A 379 10.92 8.70 -8.58
N GLU A 380 11.97 9.15 -9.25
CA GLU A 380 12.98 8.26 -9.84
C GLU A 380 13.65 7.38 -8.78
N GLU A 381 13.99 7.96 -7.62
CA GLU A 381 14.60 7.21 -6.52
C GLU A 381 13.64 6.17 -5.91
N ILE A 382 12.36 6.56 -5.73
CA ILE A 382 11.34 5.64 -5.23
C ILE A 382 11.12 4.50 -6.22
N LEU A 383 11.04 4.84 -7.53
CA LEU A 383 10.83 3.86 -8.58
C LEU A 383 11.99 2.86 -8.67
N LYS A 384 13.23 3.33 -8.65
CA LYS A 384 14.42 2.46 -8.66
C LYS A 384 14.39 1.42 -7.54
N LYS A 385 13.99 1.85 -6.33
CA LYS A 385 13.82 0.92 -5.20
C LYS A 385 12.63 -0.03 -5.40
N ALA A 386 11.53 0.45 -5.98
CA ALA A 386 10.32 -0.35 -6.14
C ALA A 386 10.47 -1.49 -7.16
N ILE A 387 11.38 -1.32 -8.13
CA ILE A 387 11.67 -2.31 -9.18
C ILE A 387 12.98 -3.05 -8.95
N GLU A 388 13.67 -2.79 -7.84
CA GLU A 388 14.88 -3.51 -7.46
C GLU A 388 14.58 -5.01 -7.32
N GLY A 389 15.41 -5.84 -7.95
CA GLY A 389 15.26 -7.29 -7.96
C GLY A 389 14.39 -7.85 -9.10
N PHE A 390 13.56 -7.03 -9.79
CA PHE A 390 12.83 -7.52 -10.96
C PHE A 390 13.79 -7.86 -12.11
N ASN A 391 13.39 -8.82 -12.94
CA ASN A 391 14.15 -9.21 -14.12
C ASN A 391 14.34 -8.00 -15.06
N LYS A 392 15.59 -7.74 -15.43
CA LYS A 392 15.94 -6.59 -16.28
C LYS A 392 15.34 -6.71 -17.68
N ASP A 393 15.15 -7.92 -18.19
CA ASP A 393 14.58 -8.15 -19.50
C ASP A 393 13.08 -7.83 -19.56
N SER A 394 12.40 -7.85 -18.40
CA SER A 394 11.00 -7.43 -18.28
C SER A 394 10.82 -5.91 -18.15
N ILE A 395 11.93 -5.15 -18.00
CA ILE A 395 11.91 -3.69 -17.82
C ILE A 395 12.28 -3.01 -19.13
N LYS A 396 11.37 -2.20 -19.67
CA LYS A 396 11.57 -1.43 -20.91
C LYS A 396 11.40 0.06 -20.64
N VAL A 397 12.34 0.88 -21.10
CA VAL A 397 12.17 2.34 -21.15
C VAL A 397 11.46 2.70 -22.45
N ILE A 398 10.37 3.47 -22.32
CA ILE A 398 9.60 3.99 -23.47
C ILE A 398 9.66 5.50 -23.47
N HIS A 399 9.65 6.10 -24.65
CA HIS A 399 9.71 7.56 -24.81
C HIS A 399 8.47 8.13 -25.51
N SER A 400 7.56 7.25 -25.93
CA SER A 400 6.32 7.63 -26.58
C SER A 400 5.18 6.72 -26.11
N ILE A 401 3.98 7.28 -26.05
CA ILE A 401 2.73 6.54 -25.78
C ILE A 401 2.50 5.45 -26.83
N GLN A 402 3.00 5.63 -28.05
CA GLN A 402 2.87 4.64 -29.14
C GLN A 402 3.59 3.33 -28.85
N GLU A 403 4.53 3.32 -27.92
CA GLU A 403 5.30 2.12 -27.56
C GLU A 403 4.62 1.23 -26.48
N ILE A 404 3.47 1.70 -25.95
CA ILE A 404 2.64 0.96 -24.98
C ILE A 404 1.85 -0.18 -25.66
#